data_e3ca227a0c611dfa5635a717ae54c45c
#
_entry.id   e3ca227a0c611dfa5635a717ae54c45c
#
_cell.length_a   1.000
_cell.length_b   1.000
_cell.length_c   1.000
_cell.angle_alpha   90.00
_cell.angle_beta   90.00
_cell.angle_gamma   90.00
#
_symmetry.space_group_name_H-M   'P 1'
#
loop_
_entity.id
_entity.type
_entity.pdbx_description
1 polymer ?
#
loop_
_entity_poly.entity_id
_entity_poly.type
_entity_poly.pdbx_seq_one_letter_code
_entity_poly.pdbx_strand_id
1 'polypeptide(L)'
;MDLSGIFKYYCKECENTWNNSSVELFEDIETYSKDSQKKREKELDKFINTISVHLERYPSDAVLRKMWVKKGEVFLQKTLEKENIFKLEKMDVEDRKKFLDITKQFIRDARKFDDDLPIGDIMQAMRNVWISNALQLLFGKEIYYSKANFAYSMLYPYTDNYLDNTNIDKNDKILFNNWLEKRLLGEHIKSKDYHESKVSQMIDYIESVYPREKFTQVYESLLLIFKSQVNSLKQHGKENHLCKEDLLSISIEKGGSSVLVDGYLISGFMTKEEIESVSYTHLRAHETRHDL
;
A
#
# COMPACT_ATOMS: atom_id res chain seq x y z
N MET A 1 -0.26 25.66 -0.47
CA MET A 1 0.84 25.13 -1.32
C MET A 1 0.18 24.19 -2.31
N ASP A 2 0.42 24.33 -3.61
CA ASP A 2 -0.18 23.43 -4.63
C ASP A 2 0.52 22.07 -4.59
N LEU A 3 -0.14 21.08 -3.95
CA LEU A 3 0.41 19.75 -3.81
C LEU A 3 0.63 19.06 -5.16
N SER A 4 -0.25 19.29 -6.14
CA SER A 4 -0.12 18.73 -7.49
C SER A 4 1.15 19.22 -8.19
N GLY A 5 1.47 20.51 -8.06
CA GLY A 5 2.69 21.08 -8.63
C GLY A 5 3.96 20.54 -7.97
N ILE A 6 3.95 20.40 -6.63
CA ILE A 6 5.06 19.83 -5.88
C ILE A 6 5.25 18.35 -6.26
N PHE A 7 4.19 17.58 -6.32
CA PHE A 7 4.24 16.17 -6.68
C PHE A 7 4.82 15.98 -8.10
N LYS A 8 4.35 16.75 -9.08
CA LYS A 8 4.90 16.71 -10.45
C LYS A 8 6.38 17.08 -10.51
N TYR A 9 6.80 18.04 -9.70
CA TYR A 9 8.22 18.37 -9.60
C TYR A 9 9.04 17.18 -9.12
N TYR A 10 8.64 16.52 -8.03
CA TYR A 10 9.36 15.35 -7.53
C TYR A 10 9.28 14.14 -8.47
N CYS A 11 8.18 13.90 -9.16
CA CYS A 11 8.11 12.87 -10.19
C CYS A 11 9.16 13.08 -11.27
N LYS A 12 9.30 14.34 -11.76
CA LYS A 12 10.30 14.69 -12.76
C LYS A 12 11.73 14.55 -12.23
N GLU A 13 11.98 14.96 -10.99
CA GLU A 13 13.28 14.75 -10.35
C GLU A 13 13.61 13.25 -10.20
N CYS A 14 12.62 12.40 -9.88
CA CYS A 14 12.77 10.96 -9.84
C CYS A 14 13.13 10.38 -11.22
N GLU A 15 12.43 10.82 -12.28
CA GLU A 15 12.76 10.43 -13.67
C GLU A 15 14.17 10.85 -14.05
N ASN A 16 14.55 12.09 -13.73
CA ASN A 16 15.91 12.60 -14.00
C ASN A 16 16.95 11.78 -13.24
N THR A 17 16.71 11.50 -11.97
CA THR A 17 17.62 10.70 -11.13
C THR A 17 17.76 9.30 -11.70
N TRP A 18 16.67 8.64 -12.06
CA TRP A 18 16.69 7.32 -12.69
C TRP A 18 17.51 7.31 -13.97
N ASN A 19 17.26 8.25 -14.89
CA ASN A 19 17.91 8.31 -16.19
C ASN A 19 19.41 8.67 -16.11
N ASN A 20 19.82 9.38 -15.05
CA ASN A 20 21.20 9.81 -14.84
C ASN A 20 21.98 8.91 -13.84
N SER A 21 21.33 7.92 -13.24
CA SER A 21 21.97 7.00 -12.30
C SER A 21 22.91 6.04 -13.03
N SER A 22 24.09 5.80 -12.44
CA SER A 22 25.00 4.78 -12.93
C SER A 22 24.38 3.39 -12.73
N VAL A 23 24.58 2.49 -13.70
CA VAL A 23 24.27 1.06 -13.55
C VAL A 23 25.35 0.30 -12.78
N GLU A 24 26.44 0.97 -12.41
CA GLU A 24 27.50 0.38 -11.60
C GLU A 24 27.04 0.31 -10.13
N LEU A 25 27.23 -0.86 -9.52
CA LEU A 25 26.98 -1.04 -8.11
C LEU A 25 27.98 -0.21 -7.30
N PHE A 26 27.52 0.43 -6.24
CA PHE A 26 28.39 1.11 -5.29
C PHE A 26 29.36 0.08 -4.67
N GLU A 27 30.63 0.43 -4.54
CA GLU A 27 31.68 -0.46 -3.98
C GLU A 27 31.37 -0.89 -2.55
N ASP A 28 30.62 -0.09 -1.79
CA ASP A 28 30.27 -0.34 -0.39
C ASP A 28 29.02 -1.22 -0.19
N ILE A 29 28.39 -1.73 -1.27
CA ILE A 29 27.24 -2.63 -1.12
C ILE A 29 27.72 -4.01 -0.67
N GLU A 30 27.23 -4.45 0.49
CA GLU A 30 27.47 -5.80 1.00
C GLU A 30 26.98 -6.85 -0.02
N THR A 31 27.89 -7.56 -0.65
CA THR A 31 27.56 -8.62 -1.60
C THR A 31 27.58 -9.97 -0.92
N TYR A 32 26.66 -10.85 -1.32
CA TYR A 32 26.60 -12.22 -0.83
C TYR A 32 27.32 -13.17 -1.80
N SER A 33 28.08 -14.13 -1.25
CA SER A 33 28.56 -15.25 -2.06
C SER A 33 27.39 -16.02 -2.67
N LYS A 34 27.59 -16.69 -3.82
CA LYS A 34 26.54 -17.50 -4.47
C LYS A 34 25.92 -18.54 -3.54
N ASP A 35 26.69 -19.13 -2.63
CA ASP A 35 26.17 -20.09 -1.66
C ASP A 35 25.34 -19.42 -0.58
N SER A 36 25.74 -18.25 -0.12
CA SER A 36 24.97 -17.43 0.83
C SER A 36 23.65 -16.97 0.20
N GLN A 37 23.69 -16.55 -1.07
CA GLN A 37 22.48 -16.17 -1.81
C GLN A 37 21.50 -17.35 -1.91
N LYS A 38 21.95 -18.52 -2.39
CA LYS A 38 21.12 -19.73 -2.48
C LYS A 38 20.53 -20.17 -1.13
N LYS A 39 21.29 -19.99 -0.05
CA LYS A 39 20.78 -20.30 1.30
C LYS A 39 19.64 -19.36 1.67
N ARG A 40 19.79 -18.05 1.44
CA ARG A 40 18.77 -17.04 1.71
C ARG A 40 17.51 -17.22 0.85
N GLU A 41 17.67 -17.55 -0.44
CA GLU A 41 16.57 -17.89 -1.33
C GLU A 41 15.75 -19.07 -0.79
N LYS A 42 16.41 -20.14 -0.35
CA LYS A 42 15.73 -21.30 0.27
C LYS A 42 15.03 -20.94 1.58
N GLU A 43 15.61 -20.07 2.39
CA GLU A 43 14.98 -19.58 3.63
C GLU A 43 13.73 -18.75 3.30
N LEU A 44 13.81 -17.88 2.29
CA LEU A 44 12.68 -17.09 1.78
C LEU A 44 11.57 -17.98 1.24
N ASP A 45 11.91 -18.94 0.38
CA ASP A 45 10.93 -19.90 -0.16
C ASP A 45 10.23 -20.68 0.96
N LYS A 46 10.98 -21.14 1.96
CA LYS A 46 10.40 -21.81 3.12
C LYS A 46 9.47 -20.90 3.92
N PHE A 47 9.84 -19.64 4.10
CA PHE A 47 9.02 -18.66 4.80
C PHE A 47 7.72 -18.39 4.03
N ILE A 48 7.82 -18.12 2.71
CA ILE A 48 6.66 -17.91 1.83
C ILE A 48 5.74 -19.14 1.84
N ASN A 49 6.30 -20.34 1.63
CA ASN A 49 5.51 -21.57 1.64
C ASN A 49 4.79 -21.80 2.98
N THR A 50 5.46 -21.49 4.10
CA THR A 50 4.85 -21.62 5.43
C THR A 50 3.63 -20.74 5.59
N ILE A 51 3.69 -19.50 5.09
CA ILE A 51 2.56 -18.56 5.11
C ILE A 51 1.48 -19.00 4.11
N SER A 52 1.85 -19.34 2.88
CA SER A 52 0.92 -19.75 1.82
C SER A 52 0.08 -20.96 2.24
N VAL A 53 0.72 -22.02 2.75
CA VAL A 53 0.02 -23.22 3.25
C VAL A 53 -0.93 -22.87 4.41
N HIS A 54 -0.58 -21.91 5.24
CA HIS A 54 -1.50 -21.46 6.29
C HIS A 54 -2.70 -20.73 5.71
N LEU A 55 -2.48 -19.83 4.73
CA LEU A 55 -3.53 -19.06 4.06
C LEU A 55 -4.49 -19.94 3.24
N GLU A 56 -3.97 -20.97 2.54
CA GLU A 56 -4.77 -21.93 1.78
C GLU A 56 -5.77 -22.71 2.65
N ARG A 57 -5.50 -22.82 3.94
CA ARG A 57 -6.39 -23.49 4.92
C ARG A 57 -7.47 -22.57 5.48
N TYR A 58 -7.70 -21.41 4.86
CA TYR A 58 -8.74 -20.48 5.29
C TYR A 58 -10.13 -21.13 5.15
N PRO A 59 -10.90 -21.26 6.25
CA PRO A 59 -12.17 -22.00 6.22
C PRO A 59 -13.28 -21.24 5.49
N SER A 60 -14.14 -21.98 4.80
CA SER A 60 -15.39 -21.44 4.24
C SER A 60 -16.48 -21.21 5.30
N ASP A 61 -16.43 -21.93 6.41
CA ASP A 61 -17.39 -21.81 7.51
C ASP A 61 -17.07 -20.65 8.45
N ALA A 62 -18.08 -19.82 8.78
CA ALA A 62 -17.90 -18.59 9.56
C ALA A 62 -17.43 -18.84 11.01
N VAL A 63 -17.83 -19.96 11.64
CA VAL A 63 -17.40 -20.29 13.00
C VAL A 63 -15.95 -20.73 12.99
N LEU A 64 -15.59 -21.57 12.01
CA LEU A 64 -14.20 -22.02 11.83
C LEU A 64 -13.27 -20.86 11.46
N ARG A 65 -13.74 -19.86 10.70
CA ARG A 65 -12.98 -18.64 10.39
C ARG A 65 -12.52 -17.91 11.66
N LYS A 66 -13.42 -17.73 12.65
CA LYS A 66 -13.06 -17.09 13.92
C LYS A 66 -11.96 -17.83 14.67
N MET A 67 -12.05 -19.17 14.67
CA MET A 67 -11.01 -20.02 15.27
C MET A 67 -9.69 -19.94 14.49
N TRP A 68 -9.77 -19.90 13.15
CA TRP A 68 -8.61 -19.80 12.27
C TRP A 68 -7.87 -18.47 12.48
N VAL A 69 -8.59 -17.34 12.55
CA VAL A 69 -8.01 -16.02 12.81
C VAL A 69 -7.24 -16.03 14.14
N LYS A 70 -7.85 -16.56 15.23
CA LYS A 70 -7.19 -16.65 16.54
C LYS A 70 -5.93 -17.52 16.51
N LYS A 71 -5.94 -18.64 15.79
CA LYS A 71 -4.76 -19.48 15.58
C LYS A 71 -3.74 -18.80 14.67
N GLY A 72 -4.21 -18.06 13.67
CA GLY A 72 -3.39 -17.29 12.73
C GLY A 72 -2.58 -16.20 13.43
N GLU A 73 -3.14 -15.53 14.44
CA GLU A 73 -2.40 -14.54 15.24
C GLU A 73 -1.18 -15.17 15.93
N VAL A 74 -1.34 -16.33 16.54
CA VAL A 74 -0.24 -17.07 17.19
C VAL A 74 0.76 -17.59 16.17
N PHE A 75 0.26 -18.07 15.03
CA PHE A 75 1.10 -18.54 13.93
C PHE A 75 1.96 -17.40 13.36
N LEU A 76 1.34 -16.26 13.04
CA LEU A 76 2.03 -15.08 12.51
C LEU A 76 3.11 -14.61 13.46
N GLN A 77 2.79 -14.50 14.75
CA GLN A 77 3.77 -14.10 15.76
C GLN A 77 4.98 -15.03 15.77
N LYS A 78 4.75 -16.35 15.85
CA LYS A 78 5.84 -17.35 15.88
C LYS A 78 6.66 -17.37 14.58
N THR A 79 6.02 -17.06 13.45
CA THR A 79 6.70 -17.04 12.14
C THR A 79 7.59 -15.81 12.01
N LEU A 80 7.09 -14.64 12.43
CA LEU A 80 7.86 -13.40 12.41
C LEU A 80 8.98 -13.36 13.49
N GLU A 81 8.78 -14.00 14.63
CA GLU A 81 9.85 -14.12 15.66
C GLU A 81 11.04 -15.00 15.19
N LYS A 82 10.81 -15.89 14.25
CA LYS A 82 11.84 -16.82 13.74
C LYS A 82 12.44 -16.41 12.40
N GLU A 83 11.89 -15.36 11.80
CA GLU A 83 12.37 -14.93 10.49
C GLU A 83 13.72 -14.18 10.63
N ASN A 84 14.60 -14.39 9.67
CA ASN A 84 15.92 -13.76 9.60
C ASN A 84 16.12 -12.96 8.29
N ILE A 85 15.09 -12.89 7.46
CA ILE A 85 15.15 -12.32 6.11
C ILE A 85 15.06 -10.80 6.19
N PHE A 86 14.05 -10.31 6.93
CA PHE A 86 13.77 -8.88 7.09
C PHE A 86 14.56 -8.25 8.24
N LYS A 87 15.37 -9.04 8.96
CA LYS A 87 16.19 -8.60 10.10
C LYS A 87 15.38 -7.80 11.14
N LEU A 88 14.14 -8.23 11.39
CA LEU A 88 13.25 -7.60 12.38
C LEU A 88 13.85 -7.61 13.79
N GLU A 89 14.83 -8.48 14.05
CA GLU A 89 15.60 -8.46 15.30
C GLU A 89 16.42 -7.19 15.50
N LYS A 90 16.71 -6.43 14.44
CA LYS A 90 17.39 -5.13 14.51
C LYS A 90 16.46 -3.98 14.86
N MET A 91 15.14 -4.18 14.75
CA MET A 91 14.16 -3.22 15.19
C MET A 91 14.08 -3.20 16.70
N ASP A 92 13.81 -2.03 17.29
CA ASP A 92 13.54 -1.93 18.73
C ASP A 92 12.42 -2.90 19.14
N VAL A 93 12.56 -3.48 20.34
CA VAL A 93 11.66 -4.53 20.84
C VAL A 93 10.22 -4.00 20.98
N GLU A 94 10.07 -2.75 21.42
CA GLU A 94 8.76 -2.12 21.60
C GLU A 94 8.11 -1.82 20.25
N ASP A 95 8.86 -1.27 19.31
CA ASP A 95 8.38 -0.99 17.97
C ASP A 95 7.98 -2.27 17.23
N ARG A 96 8.79 -3.33 17.33
CA ARG A 96 8.44 -4.65 16.78
C ARG A 96 7.15 -5.20 17.39
N LYS A 97 6.95 -5.03 18.70
CA LYS A 97 5.71 -5.44 19.36
C LYS A 97 4.53 -4.62 18.86
N LYS A 98 4.66 -3.29 18.75
CA LYS A 98 3.62 -2.41 18.19
C LYS A 98 3.25 -2.83 16.75
N PHE A 99 4.24 -3.13 15.91
CA PHE A 99 4.04 -3.62 14.55
C PHE A 99 3.17 -4.89 14.51
N LEU A 100 3.51 -5.87 15.36
CA LEU A 100 2.77 -7.12 15.46
C LEU A 100 1.34 -6.92 15.97
N ASP A 101 1.16 -6.10 16.98
CA ASP A 101 -0.15 -5.84 17.57
C ASP A 101 -1.07 -5.08 16.59
N ILE A 102 -0.52 -4.12 15.86
CA ILE A 102 -1.24 -3.41 14.78
C ILE A 102 -1.62 -4.38 13.65
N THR A 103 -0.70 -5.27 13.25
CA THR A 103 -1.00 -6.29 12.24
C THR A 103 -2.19 -7.17 12.64
N LYS A 104 -2.20 -7.65 13.89
CA LYS A 104 -3.32 -8.43 14.44
C LYS A 104 -4.61 -7.61 14.50
N GLN A 105 -4.52 -6.36 14.92
CA GLN A 105 -5.66 -5.46 15.00
C GLN A 105 -6.25 -5.20 13.62
N PHE A 106 -5.40 -4.92 12.62
CA PHE A 106 -5.83 -4.71 11.24
C PHE A 106 -6.63 -5.90 10.69
N ILE A 107 -6.13 -7.13 10.87
CA ILE A 107 -6.82 -8.34 10.42
C ILE A 107 -8.21 -8.47 11.09
N ARG A 108 -8.30 -8.18 12.38
CA ARG A 108 -9.59 -8.20 13.10
C ARG A 108 -10.55 -7.13 12.59
N ASP A 109 -10.06 -5.93 12.35
CA ASP A 109 -10.89 -4.82 11.88
C ASP A 109 -11.32 -5.04 10.42
N ALA A 110 -10.47 -5.59 9.57
CA ALA A 110 -10.82 -5.99 8.20
C ALA A 110 -11.95 -7.04 8.19
N ARG A 111 -11.89 -8.05 9.06
CA ARG A 111 -12.95 -9.05 9.21
C ARG A 111 -14.25 -8.50 9.77
N LYS A 112 -14.20 -7.51 10.66
CA LYS A 112 -15.41 -6.82 11.14
C LYS A 112 -16.01 -5.93 10.06
N PHE A 113 -15.15 -5.32 9.24
CA PHE A 113 -15.58 -4.46 8.15
C PHE A 113 -16.26 -5.27 7.04
N ASP A 114 -15.64 -6.39 6.63
CA ASP A 114 -16.15 -7.30 5.62
C ASP A 114 -15.68 -8.73 5.89
N ASP A 115 -16.61 -9.59 6.38
CA ASP A 115 -16.27 -10.96 6.75
C ASP A 115 -16.01 -11.86 5.52
N ASP A 116 -16.54 -11.46 4.36
CA ASP A 116 -16.42 -12.22 3.10
C ASP A 116 -15.19 -11.79 2.26
N LEU A 117 -14.48 -10.74 2.67
CA LEU A 117 -13.30 -10.29 1.93
C LEU A 117 -12.26 -11.42 1.84
N PRO A 118 -11.71 -11.72 0.63
CA PRO A 118 -10.66 -12.72 0.48
C PRO A 118 -9.46 -12.43 1.37
N ILE A 119 -8.88 -13.49 1.96
CA ILE A 119 -7.71 -13.29 2.84
C ILE A 119 -6.52 -12.69 2.09
N GLY A 120 -6.37 -12.99 0.80
CA GLY A 120 -5.36 -12.38 -0.06
C GLY A 120 -5.48 -10.86 -0.13
N ASP A 121 -6.70 -10.33 -0.20
CA ASP A 121 -6.98 -8.89 -0.24
C ASP A 121 -6.67 -8.23 1.10
N ILE A 122 -6.97 -8.91 2.21
CA ILE A 122 -6.58 -8.45 3.56
C ILE A 122 -5.05 -8.37 3.68
N MET A 123 -4.33 -9.39 3.21
CA MET A 123 -2.87 -9.42 3.24
C MET A 123 -2.26 -8.36 2.32
N GLN A 124 -2.89 -8.10 1.18
CA GLN A 124 -2.49 -7.02 0.27
C GLN A 124 -2.64 -5.65 0.93
N ALA A 125 -3.79 -5.39 1.55
CA ALA A 125 -4.05 -4.15 2.27
C ALA A 125 -3.10 -3.98 3.49
N MET A 126 -2.78 -5.07 4.19
CA MET A 126 -1.88 -5.06 5.34
C MET A 126 -0.46 -4.57 4.99
N ARG A 127 0.02 -4.81 3.76
CA ARG A 127 1.32 -4.26 3.32
C ARG A 127 1.35 -2.74 3.41
N ASN A 128 0.24 -2.07 3.10
CA ASN A 128 0.13 -0.62 3.20
C ASN A 128 0.19 -0.14 4.66
N VAL A 129 -0.44 -0.88 5.59
CA VAL A 129 -0.31 -0.59 7.03
C VAL A 129 1.15 -0.68 7.48
N TRP A 130 1.91 -1.65 6.98
CA TRP A 130 3.34 -1.77 7.31
C TRP A 130 4.16 -0.61 6.74
N ILE A 131 3.85 -0.14 5.53
CA ILE A 131 4.48 1.05 4.95
C ILE A 131 4.18 2.28 5.83
N SER A 132 2.94 2.48 6.22
CA SER A 132 2.55 3.58 7.11
C SER A 132 3.29 3.53 8.46
N ASN A 133 3.42 2.33 9.07
CA ASN A 133 4.19 2.16 10.30
C ASN A 133 5.68 2.50 10.09
N ALA A 134 6.27 2.06 8.98
CA ALA A 134 7.67 2.35 8.66
C ALA A 134 7.90 3.85 8.43
N LEU A 135 6.98 4.54 7.77
CA LEU A 135 7.06 5.99 7.58
C LEU A 135 6.94 6.75 8.91
N GLN A 136 6.10 6.29 9.84
CA GLN A 136 6.04 6.89 11.17
C GLN A 136 7.40 6.83 11.87
N LEU A 137 8.09 5.70 11.83
CA LEU A 137 9.44 5.56 12.36
C LEU A 137 10.45 6.44 11.60
N LEU A 138 10.36 6.49 10.28
CA LEU A 138 11.22 7.35 9.45
C LEU A 138 11.08 8.83 9.83
N PHE A 139 9.87 9.26 10.18
CA PHE A 139 9.59 10.63 10.63
C PHE A 139 9.85 10.85 12.13
N GLY A 140 10.45 9.87 12.82
CA GLY A 140 10.70 9.94 14.27
C GLY A 140 9.43 10.01 15.12
N LYS A 141 8.30 9.49 14.59
CA LYS A 141 7.00 9.45 15.29
C LYS A 141 6.77 8.08 15.92
N GLU A 142 5.95 8.05 16.95
CA GLU A 142 5.45 6.77 17.48
C GLU A 142 4.55 6.07 16.47
N ILE A 143 4.67 4.75 16.43
CA ILE A 143 3.79 3.92 15.61
C ILE A 143 2.37 3.98 16.17
N TYR A 144 1.44 4.44 15.34
CA TYR A 144 0.04 4.61 15.68
C TYR A 144 -0.85 4.10 14.54
N TYR A 145 -1.89 3.35 14.89
CA TYR A 145 -2.87 2.83 13.96
C TYR A 145 -4.22 3.56 14.14
N SER A 146 -4.65 4.23 13.10
CA SER A 146 -5.89 5.01 13.07
C SER A 146 -6.94 4.40 12.14
N LYS A 147 -8.19 4.87 12.27
CA LYS A 147 -9.24 4.53 11.30
C LYS A 147 -8.90 4.99 9.88
N ALA A 148 -8.15 6.08 9.73
CA ALA A 148 -7.73 6.57 8.43
C ALA A 148 -6.68 5.66 7.78
N ASN A 149 -5.70 5.16 8.55
CA ASN A 149 -4.74 4.16 8.07
C ASN A 149 -5.45 2.86 7.66
N PHE A 150 -6.39 2.39 8.49
CA PHE A 150 -7.24 1.25 8.13
C PHE A 150 -7.96 1.47 6.81
N ALA A 151 -8.69 2.58 6.72
CA ALA A 151 -9.54 2.88 5.58
C ALA A 151 -8.74 3.01 4.28
N TYR A 152 -7.63 3.74 4.29
CA TYR A 152 -6.78 3.88 3.12
C TYR A 152 -6.18 2.55 2.66
N SER A 153 -5.68 1.75 3.60
CA SER A 153 -5.16 0.42 3.28
C SER A 153 -6.23 -0.48 2.68
N MET A 154 -7.46 -0.41 3.18
CA MET A 154 -8.59 -1.17 2.67
C MET A 154 -9.15 -0.62 1.35
N LEU A 155 -8.95 0.66 1.03
CA LEU A 155 -9.35 1.22 -0.28
C LEU A 155 -8.64 0.48 -1.43
N TYR A 156 -7.40 0.03 -1.24
CA TYR A 156 -6.62 -0.61 -2.28
C TYR A 156 -7.32 -1.86 -2.88
N PRO A 157 -7.70 -2.90 -2.12
CA PRO A 157 -8.41 -4.04 -2.69
C PRO A 157 -9.78 -3.67 -3.29
N TYR A 158 -10.45 -2.64 -2.79
CA TYR A 158 -11.75 -2.23 -3.31
C TYR A 158 -11.67 -1.33 -4.56
N THR A 159 -10.55 -0.70 -4.83
CA THR A 159 -10.38 0.17 -6.00
C THR A 159 -9.49 -0.49 -7.05
N ASP A 160 -8.25 -0.81 -6.73
CA ASP A 160 -7.26 -1.36 -7.67
C ASP A 160 -7.70 -2.74 -8.18
N ASN A 161 -8.05 -3.67 -7.28
CA ASN A 161 -8.51 -5.01 -7.69
C ASN A 161 -9.83 -4.97 -8.48
N TYR A 162 -10.73 -4.02 -8.17
CA TYR A 162 -11.95 -3.81 -8.94
C TYR A 162 -11.63 -3.36 -10.37
N LEU A 163 -10.73 -2.39 -10.52
CA LEU A 163 -10.33 -1.86 -11.82
C LEU A 163 -9.53 -2.87 -12.65
N ASP A 164 -8.72 -3.70 -12.01
CA ASP A 164 -7.91 -4.73 -12.67
C ASP A 164 -8.73 -5.99 -13.01
N ASN A 165 -9.91 -6.17 -12.42
CA ASN A 165 -10.74 -7.35 -12.68
C ASN A 165 -11.28 -7.37 -14.12
N THR A 166 -10.81 -8.34 -14.90
CA THR A 166 -11.21 -8.52 -16.31
C THR A 166 -12.66 -8.93 -16.52
N ASN A 167 -13.35 -9.43 -15.48
CA ASN A 167 -14.74 -9.82 -15.53
C ASN A 167 -15.71 -8.65 -15.35
N ILE A 168 -15.22 -7.48 -14.96
CA ILE A 168 -16.04 -6.28 -14.81
C ILE A 168 -16.07 -5.51 -16.13
N ASP A 169 -17.27 -5.14 -16.57
CA ASP A 169 -17.46 -4.39 -17.81
C ASP A 169 -16.74 -3.03 -17.76
N LYS A 170 -16.24 -2.60 -18.93
CA LYS A 170 -15.52 -1.33 -19.05
C LYS A 170 -16.38 -0.12 -18.65
N ASN A 171 -17.67 -0.15 -18.99
CA ASN A 171 -18.58 0.95 -18.63
C ASN A 171 -18.81 1.01 -17.12
N ASP A 172 -18.92 -0.15 -16.44
CA ASP A 172 -19.03 -0.20 -14.99
C ASP A 172 -17.80 0.38 -14.29
N LYS A 173 -16.60 0.10 -14.81
CA LYS A 173 -15.36 0.70 -14.32
C LYS A 173 -15.33 2.22 -14.51
N ILE A 174 -15.79 2.72 -15.64
CA ILE A 174 -15.89 4.16 -15.92
C ILE A 174 -16.90 4.81 -14.96
N LEU A 175 -18.07 4.22 -14.76
CA LEU A 175 -19.08 4.72 -13.85
C LEU A 175 -18.59 4.75 -12.40
N PHE A 176 -17.91 3.68 -11.97
CA PHE A 176 -17.29 3.62 -10.66
C PHE A 176 -16.22 4.70 -10.47
N ASN A 177 -15.33 4.90 -11.45
CA ASN A 177 -14.31 5.95 -11.38
C ASN A 177 -14.93 7.35 -11.27
N ASN A 178 -15.97 7.63 -12.07
CA ASN A 178 -16.67 8.92 -12.01
C ASN A 178 -17.36 9.14 -10.65
N TRP A 179 -17.94 8.09 -10.08
CA TRP A 179 -18.55 8.13 -8.76
C TRP A 179 -17.48 8.34 -7.67
N LEU A 180 -16.37 7.58 -7.73
CA LEU A 180 -15.28 7.66 -6.75
C LEU A 180 -14.61 9.04 -6.76
N GLU A 181 -14.35 9.60 -7.95
CA GLU A 181 -13.78 10.95 -8.07
C GLU A 181 -14.65 11.98 -7.36
N LYS A 182 -15.96 11.98 -7.61
CA LYS A 182 -16.89 12.90 -6.96
C LYS A 182 -16.91 12.70 -5.45
N ARG A 183 -16.90 11.43 -4.98
CA ARG A 183 -16.87 11.13 -3.55
C ARG A 183 -15.57 11.60 -2.88
N LEU A 184 -14.43 11.47 -3.56
CA LEU A 184 -13.13 12.00 -3.11
C LEU A 184 -13.10 13.53 -3.12
N LEU A 185 -13.81 14.18 -4.03
CA LEU A 185 -14.02 15.63 -4.04
C LEU A 185 -14.94 16.14 -2.92
N GLY A 186 -15.61 15.24 -2.17
CA GLY A 186 -16.46 15.58 -1.04
C GLY A 186 -17.95 15.68 -1.39
N GLU A 187 -18.34 15.25 -2.59
CA GLU A 187 -19.76 15.21 -2.95
C GLU A 187 -20.48 14.07 -2.20
N HIS A 188 -21.64 14.37 -1.63
CA HIS A 188 -22.51 13.37 -1.04
C HIS A 188 -23.35 12.68 -2.10
N ILE A 189 -22.80 11.61 -2.68
CA ILE A 189 -23.44 10.81 -3.73
C ILE A 189 -23.90 9.48 -3.14
N LYS A 190 -25.10 9.05 -3.54
CA LYS A 190 -25.62 7.74 -3.14
C LYS A 190 -24.82 6.62 -3.81
N SER A 191 -24.43 5.63 -3.02
CA SER A 191 -23.83 4.39 -3.51
C SER A 191 -24.91 3.55 -4.21
N LYS A 192 -24.58 2.98 -5.37
CA LYS A 192 -25.49 2.16 -6.16
C LYS A 192 -25.59 0.72 -5.63
N ASP A 193 -24.53 0.22 -5.01
CA ASP A 193 -24.40 -1.17 -4.59
C ASP A 193 -23.56 -1.31 -3.30
N TYR A 194 -23.36 -2.55 -2.87
CA TYR A 194 -22.59 -2.88 -1.67
C TYR A 194 -21.13 -2.45 -1.80
N HIS A 195 -20.53 -2.61 -2.98
CA HIS A 195 -19.14 -2.26 -3.23
C HIS A 195 -18.90 -0.75 -3.03
N GLU A 196 -19.68 0.09 -3.73
CA GLU A 196 -19.61 1.55 -3.55
C GLU A 196 -19.91 1.99 -2.11
N SER A 197 -20.85 1.29 -1.43
CA SER A 197 -21.16 1.57 -0.03
C SER A 197 -19.96 1.31 0.89
N LYS A 198 -19.19 0.25 0.66
CA LYS A 198 -17.95 -0.03 1.40
C LYS A 198 -16.88 1.01 1.14
N VAL A 199 -16.69 1.40 -0.12
CA VAL A 199 -15.74 2.47 -0.49
C VAL A 199 -16.15 3.80 0.16
N SER A 200 -17.43 4.17 0.11
CA SER A 200 -17.93 5.39 0.79
C SER A 200 -17.66 5.36 2.28
N GLN A 201 -17.91 4.22 2.95
CA GLN A 201 -17.66 4.06 4.39
C GLN A 201 -16.19 4.22 4.75
N MET A 202 -15.26 3.76 3.88
CA MET A 202 -13.83 3.97 4.10
C MET A 202 -13.47 5.45 3.98
N ILE A 203 -14.03 6.17 3.00
CA ILE A 203 -13.83 7.62 2.88
C ILE A 203 -14.40 8.34 4.11
N ASP A 204 -15.59 7.94 4.61
CA ASP A 204 -16.16 8.47 5.86
C ASP A 204 -15.23 8.25 7.07
N TYR A 205 -14.51 7.11 7.12
CA TYR A 205 -13.53 6.87 8.18
C TYR A 205 -12.34 7.83 8.09
N ILE A 206 -11.85 8.12 6.88
CA ILE A 206 -10.80 9.13 6.69
C ILE A 206 -11.31 10.50 7.11
N GLU A 207 -12.52 10.90 6.71
CA GLU A 207 -13.16 12.17 7.06
C GLU A 207 -13.37 12.33 8.55
N SER A 208 -13.66 11.23 9.27
CA SER A 208 -13.83 11.24 10.73
C SER A 208 -12.54 11.54 11.49
N VAL A 209 -11.39 11.24 10.91
CA VAL A 209 -10.06 11.51 11.49
C VAL A 209 -9.52 12.85 10.98
N TYR A 210 -9.71 13.13 9.70
CA TYR A 210 -9.20 14.31 9.00
C TYR A 210 -10.36 15.09 8.36
N PRO A 211 -11.08 15.96 9.11
CA PRO A 211 -12.12 16.84 8.54
C PRO A 211 -11.57 17.67 7.37
N ARG A 212 -12.29 17.68 6.25
CA ARG A 212 -11.86 18.27 4.97
C ARG A 212 -11.45 19.74 5.07
N GLU A 213 -12.17 20.51 5.85
CA GLU A 213 -11.95 21.96 6.02
C GLU A 213 -10.60 22.27 6.67
N LYS A 214 -10.04 21.31 7.42
CA LYS A 214 -8.77 21.46 8.14
C LYS A 214 -7.61 20.76 7.45
N PHE A 215 -7.89 19.71 6.70
CA PHE A 215 -6.88 18.80 6.16
C PHE A 215 -7.02 18.63 4.63
N THR A 216 -7.07 19.74 3.90
CA THR A 216 -7.26 19.75 2.44
C THR A 216 -6.23 18.90 1.70
N GLN A 217 -4.97 18.92 2.16
CA GLN A 217 -3.87 18.19 1.52
C GLN A 217 -4.03 16.65 1.62
N VAL A 218 -4.71 16.13 2.64
CA VAL A 218 -5.06 14.70 2.70
C VAL A 218 -5.93 14.32 1.50
N TYR A 219 -6.92 15.14 1.16
CA TYR A 219 -7.83 14.87 0.04
C TYR A 219 -7.20 15.16 -1.32
N GLU A 220 -6.33 16.16 -1.40
CA GLU A 220 -5.51 16.40 -2.58
C GLU A 220 -4.60 15.19 -2.86
N SER A 221 -3.99 14.59 -1.83
CA SER A 221 -3.16 13.40 -1.98
C SER A 221 -3.97 12.16 -2.39
N LEU A 222 -5.17 11.97 -1.84
CA LEU A 222 -6.10 10.90 -2.25
C LEU A 222 -6.54 11.06 -3.72
N LEU A 223 -6.77 12.29 -4.18
CA LEU A 223 -7.07 12.56 -5.58
C LEU A 223 -5.85 12.31 -6.49
N LEU A 224 -4.64 12.56 -6.01
CA LEU A 224 -3.42 12.27 -6.77
C LEU A 224 -3.27 10.76 -7.00
N ILE A 225 -3.37 9.93 -5.96
CA ILE A 225 -3.28 8.46 -6.13
C ILE A 225 -4.41 7.93 -7.01
N PHE A 226 -5.65 8.43 -6.86
CA PHE A 226 -6.76 8.07 -7.72
C PHE A 226 -6.44 8.35 -9.20
N LYS A 227 -5.98 9.56 -9.52
CA LYS A 227 -5.61 9.94 -10.89
C LYS A 227 -4.46 9.08 -11.43
N SER A 228 -3.47 8.79 -10.60
CA SER A 228 -2.34 7.92 -10.97
C SER A 228 -2.79 6.47 -11.23
N GLN A 229 -3.73 5.94 -10.43
CA GLN A 229 -4.35 4.63 -10.68
C GLN A 229 -5.12 4.60 -12.01
N VAL A 230 -5.94 5.62 -12.29
CA VAL A 230 -6.66 5.73 -13.57
C VAL A 230 -5.67 5.83 -14.74
N ASN A 231 -4.58 6.60 -14.59
CA ASN A 231 -3.53 6.70 -15.60
C ASN A 231 -2.84 5.35 -15.85
N SER A 232 -2.61 4.56 -14.79
CA SER A 232 -1.96 3.25 -14.90
C SER A 232 -2.76 2.21 -15.69
N LEU A 233 -4.09 2.39 -15.84
CA LEU A 233 -4.92 1.52 -16.66
C LEU A 233 -4.53 1.53 -18.15
N LYS A 234 -3.79 2.54 -18.61
CA LYS A 234 -3.20 2.58 -19.95
C LYS A 234 -2.25 1.42 -20.21
N GLN A 235 -1.67 0.81 -19.17
CA GLN A 235 -0.78 -0.35 -19.29
C GLN A 235 -1.51 -1.63 -19.69
N HIS A 236 -2.82 -1.73 -19.47
CA HIS A 236 -3.62 -2.93 -19.73
C HIS A 236 -4.19 -3.02 -21.16
N GLY A 237 -3.98 -2.01 -22.02
CA GLY A 237 -4.46 -2.01 -23.39
C GLY A 237 -3.54 -2.79 -24.33
N LYS A 238 -4.08 -3.83 -25.03
CA LYS A 238 -3.32 -4.62 -26.02
C LYS A 238 -2.82 -3.80 -27.22
N GLU A 239 -3.32 -2.59 -27.42
CA GLU A 239 -2.98 -1.69 -28.53
C GLU A 239 -2.07 -0.52 -28.11
N ASN A 240 -1.78 -0.40 -26.84
CA ASN A 240 -0.94 0.70 -26.33
C ASN A 240 0.54 0.30 -26.40
N HIS A 241 1.24 0.78 -27.41
CA HIS A 241 2.70 0.74 -27.47
C HIS A 241 3.28 1.82 -26.56
N LEU A 242 3.18 1.61 -25.23
CA LEU A 242 3.85 2.48 -24.27
C LEU A 242 5.37 2.31 -24.41
N CYS A 243 6.11 3.40 -24.49
CA CYS A 243 7.57 3.35 -24.44
C CYS A 243 8.04 3.11 -22.99
N LYS A 244 9.34 2.85 -22.82
CA LYS A 244 9.92 2.63 -21.48
C LYS A 244 9.75 3.86 -20.59
N GLU A 245 9.87 5.03 -21.16
CA GLU A 245 9.72 6.32 -20.50
C GLU A 245 8.30 6.51 -19.96
N ASP A 246 7.26 6.12 -20.74
CA ASP A 246 5.87 6.15 -20.29
C ASP A 246 5.63 5.20 -19.12
N LEU A 247 6.18 3.98 -19.20
CA LEU A 247 6.08 2.97 -18.13
C LEU A 247 6.75 3.45 -16.85
N LEU A 248 7.93 4.05 -16.96
CA LEU A 248 8.66 4.63 -15.85
C LEU A 248 7.86 5.75 -15.20
N SER A 249 7.36 6.71 -15.98
CA SER A 249 6.56 7.83 -15.49
C SER A 249 5.31 7.35 -14.76
N ILE A 250 4.54 6.42 -15.34
CA ILE A 250 3.35 5.84 -14.70
C ILE A 250 3.73 5.13 -13.36
N SER A 251 4.83 4.41 -13.34
CA SER A 251 5.29 3.70 -12.14
C SER A 251 5.68 4.67 -11.02
N ILE A 252 6.42 5.73 -11.37
CA ILE A 252 6.81 6.79 -10.42
C ILE A 252 5.57 7.52 -9.89
N GLU A 253 4.62 7.90 -10.76
CA GLU A 253 3.40 8.58 -10.34
C GLU A 253 2.55 7.70 -9.41
N LYS A 254 2.27 6.45 -9.78
CA LYS A 254 1.42 5.54 -9.00
C LYS A 254 2.04 5.23 -7.64
N GLY A 255 3.31 4.90 -7.61
CA GLY A 255 3.96 4.55 -6.35
C GLY A 255 4.26 5.77 -5.49
N GLY A 256 4.73 6.88 -6.07
CA GLY A 256 5.00 8.11 -5.34
C GLY A 256 3.75 8.69 -4.70
N SER A 257 2.62 8.73 -5.44
CA SER A 257 1.35 9.20 -4.87
C SER A 257 0.83 8.31 -3.75
N SER A 258 1.03 6.98 -3.84
CA SER A 258 0.63 6.05 -2.77
C SER A 258 1.36 6.34 -1.45
N VAL A 259 2.69 6.46 -1.50
CA VAL A 259 3.50 6.74 -0.31
C VAL A 259 3.23 8.15 0.24
N LEU A 260 2.93 9.11 -0.65
CA LEU A 260 2.55 10.47 -0.26
C LEU A 260 1.25 10.48 0.57
N VAL A 261 0.23 9.71 0.17
CA VAL A 261 -1.01 9.56 0.96
C VAL A 261 -0.71 8.97 2.33
N ASP A 262 0.10 7.90 2.40
CA ASP A 262 0.51 7.31 3.67
C ASP A 262 1.15 8.35 4.59
N GLY A 263 2.04 9.19 4.05
CA GLY A 263 2.67 10.29 4.78
C GLY A 263 1.65 11.30 5.34
N TYR A 264 0.70 11.75 4.52
CA TYR A 264 -0.35 12.67 4.97
C TYR A 264 -1.28 12.05 6.01
N LEU A 265 -1.54 10.75 5.94
CA LEU A 265 -2.41 10.04 6.89
C LEU A 265 -1.73 9.77 8.25
N ILE A 266 -0.46 10.11 8.42
CA ILE A 266 0.22 10.02 9.72
C ILE A 266 -0.20 11.17 10.65
N SER A 267 -0.30 12.40 10.13
CA SER A 267 -0.58 13.58 10.96
C SER A 267 -1.46 14.64 10.30
N GLY A 268 -1.96 14.38 9.10
CA GLY A 268 -2.80 15.30 8.34
C GLY A 268 -2.01 16.36 7.56
N PHE A 269 -0.73 16.49 7.80
CA PHE A 269 0.18 17.41 7.10
C PHE A 269 1.59 16.81 7.02
N MET A 270 2.40 17.31 6.08
CA MET A 270 3.81 16.96 5.94
C MET A 270 4.65 18.22 5.76
N THR A 271 5.86 18.21 6.30
CA THR A 271 6.87 19.22 6.01
C THR A 271 7.44 19.01 4.59
N LYS A 272 8.16 20.00 4.08
CA LYS A 272 8.82 19.88 2.76
C LYS A 272 9.84 18.73 2.77
N GLU A 273 10.58 18.58 3.85
CA GLU A 273 11.59 17.53 4.04
C GLU A 273 10.94 16.13 4.09
N GLU A 274 9.79 16.00 4.75
CA GLU A 274 9.03 14.74 4.78
C GLU A 274 8.50 14.38 3.38
N ILE A 275 7.96 15.35 2.62
CA ILE A 275 7.50 15.14 1.24
C ILE A 275 8.67 14.70 0.34
N GLU A 276 9.81 15.37 0.44
CA GLU A 276 11.02 15.01 -0.30
C GLU A 276 11.47 13.59 0.04
N SER A 277 11.53 13.25 1.33
CA SER A 277 11.94 11.94 1.81
C SER A 277 11.07 10.81 1.24
N VAL A 278 9.73 10.94 1.27
CA VAL A 278 8.83 9.90 0.75
C VAL A 278 8.90 9.80 -0.77
N SER A 279 9.09 10.92 -1.47
CA SER A 279 9.20 10.93 -2.93
C SER A 279 10.41 10.14 -3.43
N TYR A 280 11.55 10.24 -2.74
CA TYR A 280 12.76 9.47 -3.10
C TYR A 280 12.75 8.04 -2.54
N THR A 281 12.05 7.77 -1.43
CA THR A 281 11.93 6.41 -0.88
C THR A 281 11.25 5.48 -1.86
N HIS A 282 10.24 5.98 -2.59
CA HIS A 282 9.56 5.21 -3.61
C HIS A 282 10.50 4.82 -4.77
N LEU A 283 11.37 5.72 -5.22
CA LEU A 283 12.31 5.44 -6.29
C LEU A 283 13.24 4.26 -5.93
N ARG A 284 13.76 4.22 -4.70
CA ARG A 284 14.62 3.12 -4.21
C ARG A 284 13.89 1.78 -4.19
N ALA A 285 12.60 1.75 -3.91
CA ALA A 285 11.82 0.51 -3.91
C ALA A 285 11.67 -0.10 -5.31
N HIS A 286 11.77 0.69 -6.39
CA HIS A 286 11.73 0.21 -7.78
C HIS A 286 13.11 -0.21 -8.32
N GLU A 287 14.21 0.28 -7.76
CA GLU A 287 15.57 -0.12 -8.18
C GLU A 287 15.82 -1.63 -8.00
N THR A 288 15.04 -2.31 -7.17
CA THR A 288 15.16 -3.77 -6.92
C THR A 288 14.27 -4.63 -7.82
N ARG A 289 13.43 -4.06 -8.68
CA ARG A 289 12.62 -4.81 -9.64
C ARG A 289 13.37 -5.00 -10.94
N HIS A 290 13.86 -6.22 -11.16
CA HIS A 290 14.46 -6.68 -12.42
C HIS A 290 13.45 -6.82 -13.59
N ASP A 291 12.22 -6.35 -13.44
CA ASP A 291 11.10 -6.58 -14.37
C ASP A 291 10.76 -5.35 -15.23
N LEU A 292 11.66 -4.37 -15.33
CA LEU A 292 11.55 -3.24 -16.27
C LEU A 292 12.46 -3.44 -17.48
#